data_c9c02f453b99de027950fcd0621bbf04
#
_entry.id   c9c02f453b99de027950fcd0621bbf04
#
_cell.length_a   1.000
_cell.length_b   1.000
_cell.length_c   1.000
_cell.angle_alpha   90.00
_cell.angle_beta   90.00
_cell.angle_gamma   90.00
#
_symmetry.space_group_name_H-M   'P 1'
#
loop_
_entity.id
_entity.type
_entity.pdbx_description
1 polymer ?
#
loop_
_entity_poly.entity_id
_entity_poly.type
_entity_poly.pdbx_seq_one_letter_code
_entity_poly.pdbx_strand_id
1 'polypeptide(L)'
;MLGEPSHSVVIHGHFYQPPREDPWSGRVEGQASAAPYHDWNERIDAECYRAVAAARIPGPDGWIRQILNTLQHISFNFGPTLLNWMEKEAPRTYRGILEADAVSRRILGHGNAIAQAYHHTILPLATRRDKVTEVRWGIEDFRRRFRRDPAGMWLPETAVDDETLDVLAQEGIAFTILAPHQVKEVPEQGMPGLYRTRSGRTIALFIYDGPLSHGVAFGSLLENSETLAAQLARARPDPGAPHQWGPRTSGTPTVKDLGGSPLVPLQAHRSRRLASIATDGETYGHHHRFGEMALASALLRLHEHPGVRLENFASFLAHSPPEEKVSLVEPSSWSCSHGVDRWRRDCGCKMDPSRPSQQVWRTGLREAMEWLAERIHAVYSMEAQDLLGEIGRAHV
;
A
#
# COMPACT_ATOMS: atom_id res chain seq x y z
N MET A 1 14.10 -33.86 7.78
CA MET A 1 13.84 -32.80 6.76
C MET A 1 12.57 -32.09 7.22
N LEU A 2 12.68 -30.85 7.67
CA LEU A 2 11.51 -30.02 7.92
C LEU A 2 10.86 -29.77 6.53
N GLY A 3 9.57 -30.09 6.38
CA GLY A 3 8.84 -29.86 5.14
C GLY A 3 8.85 -28.38 4.78
N GLU A 4 8.79 -28.05 3.49
CA GLU A 4 8.65 -26.64 3.06
C GLU A 4 7.42 -26.00 3.73
N PRO A 5 7.52 -24.75 4.20
CA PRO A 5 6.40 -24.05 4.79
C PRO A 5 5.23 -24.01 3.79
N SER A 6 4.06 -24.37 4.23
CA SER A 6 2.82 -24.43 3.40
C SER A 6 2.05 -23.12 3.40
N HIS A 7 2.48 -22.12 4.18
CA HIS A 7 1.77 -20.88 4.37
C HIS A 7 2.73 -19.69 4.32
N SER A 8 2.48 -18.78 3.38
CA SER A 8 3.21 -17.52 3.25
C SER A 8 2.42 -16.38 3.85
N VAL A 9 3.12 -15.45 4.50
CA VAL A 9 2.55 -14.23 5.06
C VAL A 9 3.26 -13.03 4.45
N VAL A 10 2.48 -12.09 3.92
CA VAL A 10 2.95 -10.79 3.45
C VAL A 10 2.18 -9.68 4.16
N ILE A 11 2.91 -8.80 4.82
CA ILE A 11 2.36 -7.58 5.40
C ILE A 11 2.79 -6.41 4.51
N HIS A 12 1.87 -5.53 4.13
CA HIS A 12 2.19 -4.36 3.34
C HIS A 12 1.79 -3.08 4.06
N GLY A 13 2.73 -2.12 4.13
CA GLY A 13 2.51 -0.77 4.61
C GLY A 13 2.61 0.24 3.47
N HIS A 14 1.55 1.02 3.27
CA HIS A 14 1.54 2.18 2.38
C HIS A 14 1.86 3.44 3.17
N PHE A 15 3.04 4.02 2.96
CA PHE A 15 3.52 5.21 3.68
C PHE A 15 3.45 6.42 2.75
N TYR A 16 2.68 7.42 3.14
CA TYR A 16 2.47 8.60 2.33
C TYR A 16 2.17 9.84 3.17
N GLN A 17 2.76 10.95 2.77
CA GLN A 17 2.32 12.30 3.16
C GLN A 17 2.21 13.17 1.91
N PRO A 18 1.22 14.04 1.82
CA PRO A 18 1.14 15.00 0.72
C PRO A 18 2.34 15.94 0.76
N PRO A 19 2.78 16.46 -0.40
CA PRO A 19 3.82 17.49 -0.42
C PRO A 19 3.34 18.70 0.38
N ARG A 20 4.22 19.24 1.22
CA ARG A 20 3.93 20.35 2.12
C ARG A 20 4.81 21.55 1.87
N GLU A 21 5.78 21.37 0.98
CA GLU A 21 6.71 22.42 0.60
C GLU A 21 5.97 23.55 -0.12
N ASP A 22 6.23 24.78 0.28
CA ASP A 22 5.83 25.95 -0.48
C ASP A 22 6.50 25.92 -1.86
N PRO A 23 5.74 26.04 -2.96
CA PRO A 23 6.28 25.86 -4.32
C PRO A 23 7.31 26.91 -4.73
N TRP A 24 7.39 28.04 -4.06
CA TRP A 24 8.32 29.12 -4.36
C TRP A 24 9.61 29.02 -3.55
N SER A 25 9.49 28.74 -2.26
CA SER A 25 10.63 28.63 -1.36
C SER A 25 11.22 27.23 -1.27
N GLY A 26 10.45 26.20 -1.64
CA GLY A 26 10.81 24.79 -1.47
C GLY A 26 10.93 24.34 0.00
N ARG A 27 10.39 25.13 0.93
CA ARG A 27 10.43 24.86 2.38
C ARG A 27 9.08 24.49 2.91
N VAL A 28 9.04 23.62 3.91
CA VAL A 28 7.82 23.36 4.67
C VAL A 28 7.68 24.46 5.74
N GLU A 29 6.53 25.15 5.73
CA GLU A 29 6.22 26.15 6.76
C GLU A 29 5.74 25.48 8.05
N GLY A 30 5.91 26.18 9.18
CA GLY A 30 5.47 25.71 10.48
C GLY A 30 3.96 25.51 10.54
N GLN A 31 3.51 24.35 11.00
CA GLN A 31 2.08 23.98 11.07
C GLN A 31 1.63 23.84 12.52
N ALA A 32 0.92 24.83 13.05
CA ALA A 32 0.48 24.86 14.45
C ALA A 32 -0.28 23.60 14.88
N SER A 33 -1.01 22.94 13.97
CA SER A 33 -1.74 21.70 14.24
C SER A 33 -0.84 20.48 14.43
N ALA A 34 0.45 20.57 14.08
CA ALA A 34 1.43 19.51 14.28
C ALA A 34 2.18 19.63 15.64
N ALA A 35 1.91 20.68 16.43
CA ALA A 35 2.61 20.89 17.71
C ALA A 35 2.70 19.61 18.56
N PRO A 36 3.85 19.35 19.24
CA PRO A 36 5.01 20.23 19.42
C PRO A 36 6.05 20.19 18.27
N TYR A 37 5.77 19.51 17.18
CA TYR A 37 6.64 19.41 16.01
C TYR A 37 6.46 20.62 15.10
N HIS A 38 7.46 20.90 14.25
CA HIS A 38 7.42 21.99 13.29
C HIS A 38 6.27 21.81 12.27
N ASP A 39 6.13 20.62 11.72
CA ASP A 39 5.15 20.29 10.71
C ASP A 39 4.69 18.82 10.80
N TRP A 40 3.71 18.45 10.00
CA TRP A 40 3.16 17.08 9.99
C TRP A 40 4.13 16.01 9.48
N ASN A 41 5.08 16.35 8.60
CA ASN A 41 6.08 15.38 8.15
C ASN A 41 7.01 15.01 9.30
N GLU A 42 7.49 16.01 10.06
CA GLU A 42 8.31 15.79 11.25
C GLU A 42 7.57 14.98 12.32
N ARG A 43 6.29 15.33 12.55
CA ARG A 43 5.47 14.62 13.52
C ARG A 43 5.29 13.15 13.16
N ILE A 44 4.91 12.87 11.92
CA ILE A 44 4.68 11.48 11.49
C ILE A 44 5.99 10.70 11.41
N ASP A 45 7.12 11.33 11.02
CA ASP A 45 8.43 10.67 11.13
C ASP A 45 8.72 10.25 12.56
N ALA A 46 8.49 11.13 13.53
CA ALA A 46 8.75 10.83 14.94
C ALA A 46 7.82 9.75 15.51
N GLU A 47 6.52 9.80 15.17
CA GLU A 47 5.51 8.91 15.71
C GLU A 47 5.45 7.54 14.99
N CYS A 48 5.85 7.48 13.70
CA CYS A 48 5.73 6.28 12.87
C CYS A 48 7.01 5.90 12.15
N TYR A 49 7.48 6.67 11.14
CA TYR A 49 8.47 6.18 10.18
C TYR A 49 9.81 5.83 10.81
N ARG A 50 10.33 6.68 11.68
CA ARG A 50 11.55 6.42 12.45
C ARG A 50 11.37 5.25 13.41
N ALA A 51 10.18 5.12 14.01
CA ALA A 51 9.86 4.04 14.94
C ALA A 51 9.76 2.70 14.21
N VAL A 52 9.12 2.65 13.04
CA VAL A 52 9.03 1.44 12.18
C VAL A 52 10.41 1.02 11.68
N ALA A 53 11.28 1.96 11.32
CA ALA A 53 12.66 1.69 10.91
C ALA A 53 13.58 1.26 12.07
N ALA A 54 13.16 1.43 13.33
CA ALA A 54 13.93 1.06 14.51
C ALA A 54 13.02 0.69 15.70
N ALA A 55 12.12 -0.27 15.48
CA ALA A 55 11.14 -0.71 16.47
C ALA A 55 11.83 -1.36 17.67
N ARG A 56 11.41 -0.96 18.86
CA ARG A 56 11.98 -1.42 20.12
C ARG A 56 11.20 -2.64 20.61
N ILE A 57 11.89 -3.69 20.98
CA ILE A 57 11.30 -4.90 21.53
C ILE A 57 11.74 -5.02 22.97
N PRO A 58 10.84 -4.76 23.96
CA PRO A 58 11.15 -4.90 25.36
C PRO A 58 11.14 -6.37 25.80
N GLY A 59 11.99 -6.70 26.77
CA GLY A 59 11.89 -7.94 27.52
C GLY A 59 10.85 -7.88 28.63
N PRO A 60 10.67 -8.99 29.36
CA PRO A 60 9.71 -9.06 30.49
C PRO A 60 9.99 -8.08 31.63
N ASP A 61 11.22 -7.61 31.73
CA ASP A 61 11.71 -6.62 32.72
C ASP A 61 11.53 -5.16 32.24
N GLY A 62 10.97 -4.96 31.04
CA GLY A 62 10.76 -3.64 30.42
C GLY A 62 11.99 -3.04 29.73
N TRP A 63 13.17 -3.69 29.82
CA TRP A 63 14.35 -3.23 29.10
C TRP A 63 14.30 -3.60 27.63
N ILE A 64 14.80 -2.72 26.79
CA ILE A 64 14.93 -2.98 25.34
C ILE A 64 15.93 -4.13 25.14
N ARG A 65 15.46 -5.23 24.57
CA ARG A 65 16.27 -6.41 24.25
C ARG A 65 16.76 -6.40 22.80
N GLN A 66 15.97 -5.84 21.92
CA GLN A 66 16.27 -5.79 20.49
C GLN A 66 15.70 -4.53 19.86
N ILE A 67 16.38 -4.05 18.82
CA ILE A 67 15.86 -3.02 17.90
C ILE A 67 15.76 -3.70 16.54
N LEU A 68 14.58 -3.64 15.93
CA LEU A 68 14.27 -4.26 14.65
C LEU A 68 13.85 -3.20 13.65
N ASN A 69 14.48 -3.18 12.47
CA ASN A 69 13.92 -2.47 11.33
C ASN A 69 12.83 -3.34 10.70
N THR A 70 11.55 -3.06 11.00
CA THR A 70 10.42 -3.89 10.56
C THR A 70 10.27 -3.90 9.04
N LEU A 71 10.73 -2.84 8.35
CA LEU A 71 10.72 -2.76 6.89
C LEU A 71 11.58 -3.84 6.21
N GLN A 72 12.52 -4.47 6.94
CA GLN A 72 13.26 -5.63 6.43
C GLN A 72 12.39 -6.88 6.27
N HIS A 73 11.22 -6.91 6.92
CA HIS A 73 10.34 -8.08 7.02
C HIS A 73 8.94 -7.88 6.44
N ILE A 74 8.59 -6.67 6.02
CA ILE A 74 7.30 -6.34 5.41
C ILE A 74 7.50 -5.73 4.03
N SER A 75 6.56 -5.96 3.12
CA SER A 75 6.46 -5.20 1.88
C SER A 75 6.03 -3.76 2.18
N PHE A 76 6.54 -2.80 1.44
CA PHE A 76 6.20 -1.39 1.66
C PHE A 76 6.34 -0.54 0.39
N ASN A 77 5.65 0.58 0.37
CA ASN A 77 5.98 1.71 -0.48
C ASN A 77 6.03 3.00 0.33
N PHE A 78 6.90 3.90 -0.06
CA PHE A 78 6.93 5.29 0.40
C PHE A 78 6.67 6.21 -0.77
N GLY A 79 5.81 7.21 -0.58
CA GLY A 79 5.54 8.20 -1.62
C GLY A 79 6.81 8.97 -2.02
N PRO A 80 7.07 9.17 -3.33
CA PRO A 80 8.25 9.90 -3.80
C PRO A 80 8.39 11.29 -3.19
N THR A 81 7.31 12.02 -3.05
CA THR A 81 7.29 13.34 -2.41
C THR A 81 7.72 13.29 -0.95
N LEU A 82 7.25 12.29 -0.20
CA LEU A 82 7.69 12.05 1.18
C LEU A 82 9.17 11.68 1.25
N LEU A 83 9.65 10.81 0.35
CA LEU A 83 11.06 10.44 0.29
C LEU A 83 11.98 11.63 -0.06
N ASN A 84 11.51 12.58 -0.87
CA ASN A 84 12.23 13.82 -1.15
C ASN A 84 12.44 14.66 0.12
N TRP A 85 11.41 14.76 0.94
CA TRP A 85 11.50 15.42 2.24
C TRP A 85 12.44 14.66 3.19
N MET A 86 12.28 13.34 3.31
CA MET A 86 13.08 12.50 4.21
C MET A 86 14.58 12.51 3.86
N GLU A 87 14.92 12.58 2.58
CA GLU A 87 16.32 12.62 2.12
C GLU A 87 17.05 13.82 2.73
N LYS A 88 16.34 14.94 2.93
CA LYS A 88 16.89 16.20 3.48
C LYS A 88 16.73 16.28 5.00
N GLU A 89 15.53 16.09 5.49
CA GLU A 89 15.12 16.43 6.86
C GLU A 89 15.17 15.23 7.83
N ALA A 90 15.03 13.99 7.32
CA ALA A 90 15.05 12.76 8.12
C ALA A 90 16.05 11.71 7.57
N PRO A 91 17.34 12.06 7.35
CA PRO A 91 18.29 11.22 6.61
C PRO A 91 18.61 9.88 7.29
N ARG A 92 18.36 9.74 8.59
CA ARG A 92 18.51 8.44 9.29
C ARG A 92 17.38 7.50 8.92
N THR A 93 16.14 7.97 9.00
CA THR A 93 14.93 7.21 8.60
C THR A 93 15.04 6.83 7.13
N TYR A 94 15.39 7.79 6.26
CA TYR A 94 15.59 7.55 4.83
C TYR A 94 16.58 6.43 4.54
N ARG A 95 17.77 6.47 5.17
CA ARG A 95 18.76 5.39 5.01
C ARG A 95 18.26 4.05 5.51
N GLY A 96 17.53 4.01 6.65
CA GLY A 96 16.93 2.80 7.18
C GLY A 96 15.92 2.16 6.22
N ILE A 97 15.17 2.96 5.46
CA ILE A 97 14.25 2.49 4.43
C ILE A 97 15.03 1.85 3.27
N LEU A 98 16.05 2.51 2.74
CA LEU A 98 16.85 1.98 1.63
C LEU A 98 17.61 0.70 2.02
N GLU A 99 18.17 0.68 3.24
CA GLU A 99 18.85 -0.49 3.78
C GLU A 99 17.91 -1.68 3.95
N ALA A 100 16.67 -1.45 4.39
CA ALA A 100 15.68 -2.51 4.54
C ALA A 100 15.40 -3.24 3.23
N ASP A 101 15.25 -2.51 2.13
CA ASP A 101 15.10 -3.11 0.81
C ASP A 101 16.34 -3.92 0.38
N ALA A 102 17.53 -3.36 0.61
CA ALA A 102 18.77 -4.04 0.29
C ALA A 102 18.97 -5.32 1.11
N VAL A 103 18.56 -5.33 2.39
CA VAL A 103 18.61 -6.52 3.25
C VAL A 103 17.61 -7.58 2.78
N SER A 104 16.35 -7.21 2.56
CA SER A 104 15.32 -8.15 2.10
C SER A 104 15.68 -8.78 0.74
N ARG A 105 16.27 -7.98 -0.17
CA ARG A 105 16.74 -8.49 -1.45
C ARG A 105 17.82 -9.58 -1.29
N ARG A 106 18.74 -9.43 -0.33
CA ARG A 106 19.75 -10.46 -0.05
C ARG A 106 19.14 -11.74 0.52
N ILE A 107 18.08 -11.63 1.33
CA ILE A 107 17.45 -12.76 2.01
C ILE A 107 16.45 -13.48 1.11
N LEU A 108 15.59 -12.74 0.41
CA LEU A 108 14.46 -13.27 -0.35
C LEU A 108 14.71 -13.31 -1.87
N GLY A 109 15.86 -12.80 -2.35
CA GLY A 109 16.10 -12.59 -3.78
C GLY A 109 15.35 -11.38 -4.37
N HIS A 110 14.38 -10.83 -3.64
CA HIS A 110 13.53 -9.70 -4.03
C HIS A 110 13.45 -8.67 -2.91
N GLY A 111 13.52 -7.37 -3.27
CA GLY A 111 13.40 -6.30 -2.29
C GLY A 111 11.95 -6.09 -1.85
N ASN A 112 11.79 -5.62 -0.61
CA ASN A 112 10.48 -5.38 0.00
C ASN A 112 9.77 -4.13 -0.53
N ALA A 113 10.53 -3.15 -1.02
CA ALA A 113 9.97 -1.93 -1.58
C ALA A 113 9.26 -2.19 -2.91
N ILE A 114 8.10 -1.56 -3.11
CA ILE A 114 7.44 -1.43 -4.41
C ILE A 114 7.33 0.06 -4.78
N ALA A 115 7.18 0.36 -6.07
CA ALA A 115 7.00 1.74 -6.52
C ALA A 115 5.61 2.28 -6.19
N GLN A 116 5.42 3.58 -6.41
CA GLN A 116 4.13 4.27 -6.33
C GLN A 116 4.06 5.29 -7.47
N ALA A 117 2.85 5.63 -7.94
CA ALA A 117 2.62 6.80 -8.79
C ALA A 117 3.19 8.06 -8.10
N TYR A 118 3.90 8.91 -8.84
CA TYR A 118 4.79 9.92 -8.25
C TYR A 118 4.09 10.90 -7.30
N HIS A 119 2.96 11.50 -7.71
CA HIS A 119 2.24 12.51 -6.93
C HIS A 119 1.02 11.99 -6.16
N HIS A 120 0.85 10.70 -6.01
CA HIS A 120 -0.34 10.11 -5.38
C HIS A 120 -1.65 10.45 -6.12
N THR A 121 -1.59 10.58 -7.42
CA THR A 121 -2.74 10.88 -8.30
C THR A 121 -3.73 9.72 -8.33
N ILE A 122 -5.03 10.02 -8.30
CA ILE A 122 -6.09 9.02 -8.54
C ILE A 122 -6.11 8.70 -10.03
N LEU A 123 -5.34 7.69 -10.42
CA LEU A 123 -5.04 7.40 -11.82
C LEU A 123 -6.29 7.21 -12.69
N PRO A 124 -7.38 6.55 -12.26
CA PRO A 124 -8.60 6.46 -13.07
C PRO A 124 -9.22 7.81 -13.46
N LEU A 125 -8.86 8.90 -12.78
CA LEU A 125 -9.32 10.26 -13.07
C LEU A 125 -8.31 11.08 -13.90
N ALA A 126 -7.17 10.51 -14.23
CA ALA A 126 -6.14 11.15 -15.04
C ALA A 126 -6.30 10.79 -16.53
N THR A 127 -5.78 11.64 -17.42
CA THR A 127 -5.65 11.28 -18.84
C THR A 127 -4.64 10.14 -19.00
N ARG A 128 -4.71 9.38 -20.10
CA ARG A 128 -3.72 8.33 -20.36
C ARG A 128 -2.28 8.86 -20.35
N ARG A 129 -2.06 10.06 -20.91
CA ARG A 129 -0.75 10.72 -20.89
C ARG A 129 -0.24 10.95 -19.47
N ASP A 130 -1.10 11.47 -18.61
CA ASP A 130 -0.73 11.74 -17.22
C ASP A 130 -0.53 10.46 -16.45
N LYS A 131 -1.34 9.41 -16.68
CA LYS A 131 -1.11 8.07 -16.10
C LYS A 131 0.29 7.55 -16.44
N VAL A 132 0.69 7.64 -17.72
CA VAL A 132 2.03 7.22 -18.17
C VAL A 132 3.12 8.05 -17.50
N THR A 133 2.95 9.36 -17.40
CA THR A 133 3.92 10.26 -16.76
C THR A 133 4.07 9.92 -15.28
N GLU A 134 2.98 9.81 -14.54
CA GLU A 134 2.95 9.49 -13.11
C GLU A 134 3.61 8.14 -12.81
N VAL A 135 3.32 7.13 -13.64
CA VAL A 135 3.91 5.80 -13.51
C VAL A 135 5.41 5.82 -13.81
N ARG A 136 5.82 6.44 -14.92
CA ARG A 136 7.26 6.55 -15.30
C ARG A 136 8.06 7.32 -14.28
N TRP A 137 7.56 8.43 -13.79
CA TRP A 137 8.26 9.22 -12.76
C TRP A 137 8.37 8.43 -11.45
N GLY A 138 7.33 7.69 -11.08
CA GLY A 138 7.39 6.79 -9.93
C GLY A 138 8.44 5.69 -10.09
N ILE A 139 8.55 5.10 -11.29
CA ILE A 139 9.58 4.09 -11.63
C ILE A 139 10.98 4.70 -11.59
N GLU A 140 11.19 5.88 -12.18
CA GLU A 140 12.51 6.53 -12.21
C GLU A 140 12.98 6.96 -10.81
N ASP A 141 12.07 7.53 -9.99
CA ASP A 141 12.39 7.84 -8.58
C ASP A 141 12.77 6.56 -7.81
N PHE A 142 12.02 5.49 -8.01
CA PHE A 142 12.32 4.20 -7.42
C PHE A 142 13.70 3.67 -7.84
N ARG A 143 14.01 3.68 -9.13
CA ARG A 143 15.32 3.28 -9.68
C ARG A 143 16.45 4.09 -9.08
N ARG A 144 16.28 5.40 -9.00
CA ARG A 144 17.27 6.30 -8.41
C ARG A 144 17.60 5.93 -6.97
N ARG A 145 16.58 5.61 -6.17
CA ARG A 145 16.72 5.34 -4.73
C ARG A 145 17.15 3.91 -4.44
N PHE A 146 16.43 2.95 -4.95
CA PHE A 146 16.60 1.53 -4.62
C PHE A 146 17.57 0.79 -5.54
N ARG A 147 18.09 1.46 -6.60
CA ARG A 147 19.09 0.92 -7.54
C ARG A 147 18.67 -0.41 -8.19
N ARG A 148 17.40 -0.53 -8.50
CA ARG A 148 16.78 -1.67 -9.20
C ARG A 148 15.46 -1.27 -9.83
N ASP A 149 14.94 -2.10 -10.73
CA ASP A 149 13.58 -1.95 -11.24
C ASP A 149 12.54 -2.35 -10.19
N PRO A 150 11.40 -1.66 -10.11
CA PRO A 150 10.29 -2.10 -9.28
C PRO A 150 9.59 -3.31 -9.90
N ALA A 151 9.33 -4.36 -9.11
CA ALA A 151 8.50 -5.47 -9.56
C ALA A 151 7.01 -5.14 -9.48
N GLY A 152 6.60 -4.38 -8.48
CA GLY A 152 5.22 -3.96 -8.24
C GLY A 152 5.07 -2.47 -8.06
N MET A 153 3.84 -1.99 -8.18
CA MET A 153 3.48 -0.60 -7.92
C MET A 153 2.20 -0.50 -7.09
N TRP A 154 2.26 0.32 -6.05
CA TRP A 154 1.08 0.72 -5.30
C TRP A 154 0.29 1.78 -6.08
N LEU A 155 -0.99 1.57 -6.20
CA LEU A 155 -1.92 2.56 -6.74
C LEU A 155 -2.46 3.44 -5.60
N PRO A 156 -2.38 4.76 -5.71
CA PRO A 156 -2.97 5.67 -4.72
C PRO A 156 -4.43 5.32 -4.44
N GLU A 157 -4.78 5.15 -3.16
CA GLU A 157 -6.11 4.70 -2.73
C GLU A 157 -6.55 3.33 -3.32
N THR A 158 -5.61 2.52 -3.79
CA THR A 158 -5.86 1.34 -4.65
C THR A 158 -6.78 1.62 -5.84
N ALA A 159 -6.91 2.90 -6.23
CA ALA A 159 -7.82 3.32 -7.28
C ALA A 159 -7.40 2.73 -8.63
N VAL A 160 -8.32 2.01 -9.27
CA VAL A 160 -8.02 1.18 -10.44
C VAL A 160 -9.12 1.24 -11.51
N ASP A 161 -8.67 1.22 -12.76
CA ASP A 161 -9.44 0.90 -13.95
C ASP A 161 -8.56 0.10 -14.93
N ASP A 162 -9.15 -0.44 -16.00
CA ASP A 162 -8.44 -1.22 -17.02
C ASP A 162 -7.28 -0.44 -17.63
N GLU A 163 -7.47 0.85 -17.95
CA GLU A 163 -6.44 1.68 -18.56
C GLU A 163 -5.25 1.90 -17.61
N THR A 164 -5.49 2.04 -16.32
CA THR A 164 -4.42 2.13 -15.31
C THR A 164 -3.60 0.85 -15.29
N LEU A 165 -4.23 -0.32 -15.25
CA LEU A 165 -3.52 -1.61 -15.31
C LEU A 165 -2.78 -1.83 -16.62
N ASP A 166 -3.35 -1.34 -17.73
CA ASP A 166 -2.69 -1.39 -19.02
C ASP A 166 -1.40 -0.56 -19.06
N VAL A 167 -1.44 0.63 -18.46
CA VAL A 167 -0.24 1.49 -18.34
C VAL A 167 0.79 0.82 -17.42
N LEU A 168 0.40 0.26 -16.27
CA LEU A 168 1.33 -0.47 -15.40
C LEU A 168 2.03 -1.61 -16.15
N ALA A 169 1.26 -2.45 -16.84
CA ALA A 169 1.80 -3.57 -17.61
C ALA A 169 2.67 -3.11 -18.79
N GLN A 170 2.31 -2.00 -19.44
CA GLN A 170 3.10 -1.38 -20.50
C GLN A 170 4.47 -0.91 -20.00
N GLU A 171 4.53 -0.34 -18.80
CA GLU A 171 5.76 0.18 -18.19
C GLU A 171 6.54 -0.89 -17.40
N GLY A 172 6.17 -2.17 -17.53
CA GLY A 172 6.92 -3.31 -16.99
C GLY A 172 6.62 -3.66 -15.53
N ILE A 173 5.55 -3.13 -14.95
CA ILE A 173 5.09 -3.49 -13.60
C ILE A 173 4.41 -4.85 -13.67
N ALA A 174 4.92 -5.80 -12.88
CA ALA A 174 4.42 -7.17 -12.87
C ALA A 174 3.17 -7.38 -12.01
N PHE A 175 2.98 -6.56 -10.96
CA PHE A 175 1.83 -6.69 -10.06
C PHE A 175 1.41 -5.39 -9.39
N THR A 176 0.16 -5.37 -8.94
CA THR A 176 -0.36 -4.39 -7.96
C THR A 176 -1.20 -5.09 -6.89
N ILE A 177 -1.65 -4.32 -5.89
CA ILE A 177 -2.38 -4.82 -4.72
C ILE A 177 -3.74 -4.15 -4.68
N LEU A 178 -4.81 -4.93 -4.49
CA LEU A 178 -6.19 -4.44 -4.47
C LEU A 178 -6.97 -4.99 -3.28
N ALA A 179 -8.06 -4.30 -2.95
CA ALA A 179 -9.03 -4.76 -1.95
C ALA A 179 -9.97 -5.85 -2.54
N PRO A 180 -10.54 -6.72 -1.69
CA PRO A 180 -11.41 -7.81 -2.15
C PRO A 180 -12.60 -7.36 -3.01
N HIS A 181 -13.22 -6.22 -2.70
CA HIS A 181 -14.38 -5.70 -3.43
C HIS A 181 -14.04 -5.06 -4.79
N GLN A 182 -12.76 -4.96 -5.15
CA GLN A 182 -12.30 -4.39 -6.42
C GLN A 182 -12.21 -5.43 -7.54
N VAL A 183 -12.40 -6.68 -7.21
CA VAL A 183 -12.49 -7.79 -8.18
C VAL A 183 -13.82 -8.52 -8.02
N LYS A 184 -14.30 -9.14 -9.11
CA LYS A 184 -15.54 -9.92 -9.09
C LYS A 184 -15.31 -11.29 -8.48
N GLU A 185 -14.16 -11.88 -8.77
CA GLU A 185 -13.72 -13.19 -8.29
C GLU A 185 -12.43 -13.01 -7.47
N VAL A 186 -12.44 -13.42 -6.20
CA VAL A 186 -11.23 -13.44 -5.37
C VAL A 186 -10.58 -14.82 -5.52
N PRO A 187 -9.30 -14.91 -5.95
CA PRO A 187 -8.61 -16.18 -6.08
C PRO A 187 -8.57 -16.95 -4.77
N GLU A 188 -8.66 -18.27 -4.87
CA GLU A 188 -8.62 -19.14 -3.70
C GLU A 188 -7.29 -19.05 -2.98
N GLN A 189 -7.32 -19.27 -1.66
CA GLN A 189 -6.14 -19.34 -0.80
C GLN A 189 -5.22 -18.09 -0.82
N GLY A 190 -5.76 -16.93 -1.26
CA GLY A 190 -5.00 -15.68 -1.36
C GLY A 190 -3.98 -15.66 -2.50
N MET A 191 -4.07 -16.59 -3.45
CA MET A 191 -3.22 -16.60 -4.64
C MET A 191 -3.40 -15.32 -5.47
N PRO A 192 -2.38 -14.85 -6.19
CA PRO A 192 -2.55 -13.72 -7.10
C PRO A 192 -3.46 -14.12 -8.27
N GLY A 193 -4.31 -13.18 -8.70
CA GLY A 193 -5.14 -13.34 -9.90
C GLY A 193 -4.44 -12.81 -11.15
N LEU A 194 -4.69 -13.44 -12.29
CA LEU A 194 -4.20 -12.96 -13.59
C LEU A 194 -5.25 -12.04 -14.23
N TYR A 195 -4.95 -10.77 -14.34
CA TYR A 195 -5.76 -9.83 -15.09
C TYR A 195 -5.24 -9.65 -16.52
N ARG A 196 -6.14 -9.67 -17.49
CA ARG A 196 -5.83 -9.35 -18.88
C ARG A 196 -6.54 -8.07 -19.27
N THR A 197 -5.77 -7.05 -19.62
CA THR A 197 -6.28 -5.73 -20.04
C THR A 197 -6.97 -5.83 -21.41
N ARG A 198 -7.79 -4.83 -21.74
CA ARG A 198 -8.44 -4.74 -23.06
C ARG A 198 -7.45 -4.69 -24.23
N SER A 199 -6.25 -4.15 -24.00
CA SER A 199 -5.16 -4.17 -25.00
C SER A 199 -4.48 -5.54 -25.15
N GLY A 200 -4.77 -6.50 -24.26
CA GLY A 200 -4.22 -7.85 -24.28
C GLY A 200 -2.99 -8.05 -23.40
N ARG A 201 -2.48 -7.02 -22.70
CA ARG A 201 -1.41 -7.16 -21.71
C ARG A 201 -1.91 -7.88 -20.47
N THR A 202 -0.98 -8.44 -19.69
CA THR A 202 -1.32 -9.15 -18.45
C THR A 202 -0.57 -8.55 -17.27
N ILE A 203 -1.20 -8.58 -16.10
CA ILE A 203 -0.63 -8.15 -14.82
C ILE A 203 -1.18 -9.02 -13.69
N ALA A 204 -0.37 -9.31 -12.68
CA ALA A 204 -0.81 -10.02 -11.49
C ALA A 204 -1.51 -9.06 -10.50
N LEU A 205 -2.62 -9.49 -9.92
CA LEU A 205 -3.35 -8.76 -8.89
C LEU A 205 -3.28 -9.54 -7.58
N PHE A 206 -2.66 -8.97 -6.56
CA PHE A 206 -2.74 -9.48 -5.21
C PHE A 206 -3.95 -8.88 -4.50
N ILE A 207 -4.80 -9.76 -3.95
CA ILE A 207 -5.99 -9.34 -3.23
C ILE A 207 -5.72 -9.59 -1.75
N TYR A 208 -5.62 -8.50 -0.96
CA TYR A 208 -5.33 -8.63 0.45
C TYR A 208 -6.53 -9.15 1.27
N ASP A 209 -6.27 -9.74 2.44
CA ASP A 209 -7.30 -10.15 3.39
C ASP A 209 -7.96 -8.92 4.02
N GLY A 210 -9.20 -8.64 3.63
CA GLY A 210 -9.96 -7.48 4.08
C GLY A 210 -10.22 -7.48 5.60
N PRO A 211 -10.75 -8.57 6.18
CA PRO A 211 -10.98 -8.70 7.62
C PRO A 211 -9.73 -8.46 8.46
N LEU A 212 -8.61 -9.08 8.12
CA LEU A 212 -7.36 -8.90 8.85
C LEU A 212 -6.80 -7.48 8.71
N SER A 213 -6.81 -6.93 7.48
CA SER A 213 -6.37 -5.55 7.24
C SER A 213 -7.21 -4.54 8.02
N HIS A 214 -8.54 -4.72 8.05
CA HIS A 214 -9.44 -3.91 8.86
C HIS A 214 -9.17 -4.06 10.38
N GLY A 215 -8.95 -5.29 10.83
CA GLY A 215 -8.63 -5.58 12.24
C GLY A 215 -7.31 -4.92 12.71
N VAL A 216 -6.34 -4.79 11.80
CA VAL A 216 -5.08 -4.07 12.04
C VAL A 216 -5.28 -2.56 11.98
N ALA A 217 -5.98 -2.04 10.98
CA ALA A 217 -6.10 -0.60 10.75
C ALA A 217 -7.10 0.09 11.70
N PHE A 218 -8.21 -0.56 12.03
CA PHE A 218 -9.33 0.04 12.78
C PHE A 218 -9.80 -0.79 13.98
N GLY A 219 -9.27 -2.00 14.15
CA GLY A 219 -9.58 -2.90 15.26
C GLY A 219 -8.48 -2.91 16.31
N SER A 220 -8.46 -3.97 17.09
CA SER A 220 -7.54 -4.15 18.24
C SER A 220 -6.40 -5.15 17.98
N LEU A 221 -6.17 -5.58 16.72
CA LEU A 221 -5.15 -6.59 16.45
C LEU A 221 -3.72 -6.11 16.77
N LEU A 222 -3.46 -4.81 16.72
CA LEU A 222 -2.17 -4.22 17.13
C LEU A 222 -2.01 -4.07 18.65
N GLU A 223 -3.03 -4.35 19.46
CA GLU A 223 -2.91 -4.28 20.91
C GLU A 223 -2.18 -5.51 21.48
N ASN A 224 -2.17 -6.62 20.71
CA ASN A 224 -1.56 -7.87 21.15
C ASN A 224 -0.81 -8.57 20.00
N SER A 225 0.51 -8.60 20.11
CA SER A 225 1.39 -9.21 19.08
C SER A 225 1.22 -10.73 18.94
N GLU A 226 0.82 -11.45 19.99
CA GLU A 226 0.56 -12.89 19.93
C GLU A 226 -0.69 -13.18 19.13
N THR A 227 -1.75 -12.40 19.39
CA THR A 227 -3.01 -12.50 18.66
C THR A 227 -2.80 -12.16 17.19
N LEU A 228 -2.07 -11.09 16.88
CA LEU A 228 -1.74 -10.70 15.51
C LEU A 228 -0.96 -11.83 14.80
N ALA A 229 0.10 -12.32 15.40
CA ALA A 229 0.90 -13.41 14.82
C ALA A 229 0.07 -14.68 14.61
N ALA A 230 -0.75 -15.07 15.59
CA ALA A 230 -1.60 -16.25 15.50
C ALA A 230 -2.68 -16.11 14.41
N GLN A 231 -3.28 -14.94 14.27
CA GLN A 231 -4.26 -14.67 13.21
C GLN A 231 -3.62 -14.77 11.82
N LEU A 232 -2.46 -14.12 11.61
CA LEU A 232 -1.73 -14.18 10.35
C LEU A 232 -1.26 -15.61 10.01
N ALA A 233 -0.77 -16.37 11.00
CA ALA A 233 -0.33 -17.76 10.81
C ALA A 233 -1.49 -18.72 10.46
N ARG A 234 -2.70 -18.44 10.91
CA ARG A 234 -3.90 -19.27 10.69
C ARG A 234 -4.79 -18.76 9.58
N ALA A 235 -4.53 -17.59 9.05
CA ALA A 235 -5.39 -16.93 8.06
C ALA A 235 -5.70 -17.88 6.90
N ARG A 236 -6.99 -18.05 6.67
CA ARG A 236 -7.53 -18.65 5.47
C ARG A 236 -8.24 -17.53 4.75
N PRO A 237 -7.67 -16.98 3.67
CA PRO A 237 -8.33 -15.94 2.91
C PRO A 237 -9.74 -16.41 2.56
N ASP A 238 -10.74 -15.66 3.04
CA ASP A 238 -12.15 -15.93 2.74
C ASP A 238 -12.57 -15.06 1.56
N PRO A 239 -12.90 -15.66 0.40
CA PRO A 239 -13.30 -14.91 -0.78
C PRO A 239 -14.67 -14.23 -0.64
N GLY A 240 -15.43 -14.50 0.43
CA GLY A 240 -16.87 -14.19 0.49
C GLY A 240 -17.28 -12.96 1.29
N ALA A 241 -16.39 -12.27 2.00
CA ALA A 241 -16.79 -11.15 2.85
C ALA A 241 -16.65 -9.78 2.14
N PRO A 242 -17.77 -9.12 1.77
CA PRO A 242 -17.71 -7.76 1.25
C PRO A 242 -17.28 -6.80 2.37
N HIS A 243 -16.11 -6.22 2.28
CA HIS A 243 -15.63 -5.20 3.20
C HIS A 243 -15.76 -3.80 2.61
N GLN A 244 -16.57 -2.98 3.27
CA GLN A 244 -16.54 -1.53 3.10
C GLN A 244 -15.43 -0.97 3.99
N TRP A 245 -14.49 -0.25 3.41
CA TRP A 245 -13.49 0.51 4.12
C TRP A 245 -14.13 1.70 4.83
N GLY A 246 -13.89 1.84 6.14
CA GLY A 246 -14.42 2.91 6.98
C GLY A 246 -14.97 2.41 8.32
N PRO A 247 -15.08 3.27 9.35
CA PRO A 247 -15.63 2.88 10.65
C PRO A 247 -17.09 2.43 10.48
N ARG A 248 -17.36 1.18 10.85
CA ARG A 248 -18.73 0.66 10.92
C ARG A 248 -19.49 1.42 12.02
N THR A 249 -20.64 1.94 11.68
CA THR A 249 -21.62 2.36 12.68
C THR A 249 -22.17 1.11 13.38
N SER A 250 -21.86 0.97 14.68
CA SER A 250 -22.33 -0.03 15.63
C SER A 250 -21.89 -1.49 15.40
N GLY A 251 -21.06 -1.96 16.29
CA GLY A 251 -20.71 -3.36 16.52
C GLY A 251 -19.27 -3.69 16.15
N THR A 252 -18.35 -3.46 17.07
CA THR A 252 -17.01 -4.08 17.02
C THR A 252 -17.21 -5.59 17.05
N PRO A 253 -16.69 -6.38 16.06
CA PRO A 253 -16.72 -7.82 16.17
C PRO A 253 -15.90 -8.22 17.40
N THR A 254 -16.53 -8.84 18.37
CA THR A 254 -15.82 -9.42 19.49
C THR A 254 -15.12 -10.69 19.03
N VAL A 255 -14.03 -11.08 19.71
CA VAL A 255 -13.25 -12.31 19.43
C VAL A 255 -14.13 -13.57 19.33
N LYS A 256 -15.38 -13.53 19.82
CA LYS A 256 -16.37 -14.59 19.71
C LYS A 256 -17.01 -14.74 18.33
N ASP A 257 -16.99 -13.70 17.51
CA ASP A 257 -17.63 -13.70 16.19
C ASP A 257 -16.71 -14.26 15.09
N LEU A 258 -15.43 -14.49 15.43
CA LEU A 258 -14.47 -15.19 14.58
C LEU A 258 -14.58 -16.69 14.88
N GLY A 259 -15.68 -17.31 14.40
CA GLY A 259 -16.04 -18.68 14.64
C GLY A 259 -14.90 -19.66 14.40
N GLY A 260 -14.45 -20.30 15.47
CA GLY A 260 -13.54 -21.42 15.40
C GLY A 260 -14.22 -22.60 14.71
N SER A 261 -13.97 -22.79 13.43
CA SER A 261 -14.30 -24.05 12.77
C SER A 261 -13.46 -25.19 13.36
N PRO A 262 -14.05 -26.40 13.54
CA PRO A 262 -13.32 -27.54 14.07
C PRO A 262 -12.13 -27.91 13.18
N LEU A 263 -11.05 -28.35 13.80
CA LEU A 263 -9.87 -28.87 13.14
C LEU A 263 -10.23 -30.04 12.22
N VAL A 264 -10.22 -29.79 10.91
CA VAL A 264 -10.26 -30.84 9.90
C VAL A 264 -8.82 -31.33 9.69
N PRO A 265 -8.54 -32.63 9.72
CA PRO A 265 -7.19 -33.16 9.47
C PRO A 265 -6.71 -32.77 8.09
N LEU A 266 -5.52 -32.22 7.99
CA LEU A 266 -4.83 -31.87 6.74
C LEU A 266 -4.62 -33.13 5.89
N GLN A 267 -5.41 -33.30 4.85
CA GLN A 267 -5.07 -34.18 3.73
C GLN A 267 -4.01 -33.48 2.87
N ALA A 268 -2.95 -34.22 2.60
CA ALA A 268 -1.74 -33.75 1.94
C ALA A 268 -1.95 -33.47 0.44
N HIS A 269 -2.56 -32.35 0.12
CA HIS A 269 -2.28 -31.62 -1.12
C HIS A 269 -1.50 -30.37 -0.74
N ARG A 270 -0.30 -30.21 -1.26
CA ARG A 270 0.60 -29.04 -1.05
C ARG A 270 0.00 -27.81 -1.71
N SER A 271 -1.13 -27.33 -1.22
CA SER A 271 -1.69 -26.05 -1.67
C SER A 271 -0.92 -24.92 -1.01
N ARG A 272 -0.14 -24.20 -1.78
CA ARG A 272 0.50 -22.95 -1.39
C ARG A 272 -0.60 -21.97 -1.00
N ARG A 273 -0.40 -21.27 0.10
CA ARG A 273 -1.40 -20.36 0.67
C ARG A 273 -0.72 -19.06 1.03
N LEU A 274 -1.36 -17.93 0.69
CA LEU A 274 -0.87 -16.59 1.03
C LEU A 274 -1.88 -15.89 1.94
N ALA A 275 -1.48 -15.48 3.13
CA ALA A 275 -2.16 -14.44 3.87
C ALA A 275 -1.45 -13.10 3.62
N SER A 276 -2.15 -12.15 3.02
CA SER A 276 -1.60 -10.81 2.83
C SER A 276 -2.51 -9.77 3.44
N ILE A 277 -1.92 -8.78 4.12
CA ILE A 277 -2.62 -7.60 4.61
C ILE A 277 -2.00 -6.34 4.01
N ALA A 278 -2.83 -5.33 3.80
CA ALA A 278 -2.40 -4.00 3.37
C ALA A 278 -3.13 -2.92 4.17
N THR A 279 -2.37 -1.98 4.72
CA THR A 279 -2.87 -0.86 5.52
C THR A 279 -2.07 0.40 5.21
N ASP A 280 -2.61 1.56 5.60
CA ASP A 280 -1.77 2.74 5.73
C ASP A 280 -0.63 2.43 6.70
N GLY A 281 0.57 2.82 6.34
CA GLY A 281 1.77 2.57 7.15
C GLY A 281 1.75 3.35 8.46
N GLU A 282 1.08 4.51 8.48
CA GLU A 282 0.87 5.34 9.66
C GLU A 282 0.05 4.64 10.75
N THR A 283 -0.61 3.53 10.41
CA THR A 283 -1.24 2.60 11.36
C THR A 283 -0.25 2.12 12.42
N TYR A 284 1.01 1.89 12.01
CA TYR A 284 2.06 1.34 12.90
C TYR A 284 2.83 2.43 13.65
N GLY A 285 2.13 3.20 14.49
CA GLY A 285 2.74 4.21 15.36
C GLY A 285 1.90 5.46 15.53
N HIS A 286 1.48 6.12 14.43
CA HIS A 286 0.68 7.34 14.49
C HIS A 286 -0.80 7.04 14.85
N HIS A 287 -1.46 6.15 14.12
CA HIS A 287 -2.86 5.80 14.40
C HIS A 287 -2.99 4.91 15.64
N HIS A 288 -2.09 3.94 15.80
CA HIS A 288 -2.01 3.07 16.97
C HIS A 288 -0.66 3.26 17.65
N ARG A 289 -0.67 3.98 18.76
CA ARG A 289 0.55 4.21 19.55
C ARG A 289 1.19 2.88 19.94
N PHE A 290 2.50 2.74 19.70
CA PHE A 290 3.27 1.52 19.88
C PHE A 290 2.90 0.35 18.94
N GLY A 291 2.13 0.63 17.88
CA GLY A 291 1.79 -0.37 16.86
C GLY A 291 3.01 -0.96 16.15
N GLU A 292 4.09 -0.17 16.01
CA GLU A 292 5.38 -0.65 15.49
C GLU A 292 6.04 -1.70 16.37
N MET A 293 5.87 -1.60 17.70
CA MET A 293 6.41 -2.58 18.64
C MET A 293 5.61 -3.89 18.59
N ALA A 294 4.28 -3.78 18.48
CA ALA A 294 3.42 -4.95 18.32
C ALA A 294 3.70 -5.65 16.98
N LEU A 295 3.86 -4.90 15.90
CA LEU A 295 4.26 -5.44 14.59
C LEU A 295 5.62 -6.14 14.70
N ALA A 296 6.64 -5.51 15.27
CA ALA A 296 7.97 -6.07 15.41
C ALA A 296 7.95 -7.40 16.20
N SER A 297 7.23 -7.43 17.32
CA SER A 297 7.09 -8.64 18.11
C SER A 297 6.32 -9.75 17.37
N ALA A 298 5.27 -9.40 16.62
CA ALA A 298 4.54 -10.36 15.80
C ALA A 298 5.41 -10.94 14.67
N LEU A 299 6.24 -10.12 14.02
CA LEU A 299 7.17 -10.56 12.98
C LEU A 299 8.19 -11.57 13.51
N LEU A 300 8.75 -11.37 14.72
CA LEU A 300 9.64 -12.35 15.33
C LEU A 300 8.94 -13.68 15.58
N ARG A 301 7.71 -13.66 16.13
CA ARG A 301 6.92 -14.86 16.35
C ARG A 301 6.58 -15.61 15.07
N LEU A 302 6.27 -14.89 14.00
CA LEU A 302 6.01 -15.48 12.68
C LEU A 302 7.27 -16.08 12.08
N HIS A 303 8.43 -15.46 12.29
CA HIS A 303 9.71 -15.99 11.83
C HIS A 303 10.10 -17.30 12.53
N GLU A 304 9.74 -17.45 13.79
CA GLU A 304 9.97 -18.67 14.57
C GLU A 304 8.91 -19.77 14.29
N HIS A 305 7.80 -19.43 13.62
CA HIS A 305 6.71 -20.39 13.40
C HIS A 305 7.05 -21.36 12.24
N PRO A 306 7.17 -22.69 12.52
CA PRO A 306 7.72 -23.65 11.56
C PRO A 306 6.90 -23.85 10.28
N GLY A 307 5.63 -23.48 10.31
CA GLY A 307 4.71 -23.60 9.14
C GLY A 307 4.52 -22.33 8.35
N VAL A 308 5.19 -21.22 8.73
CA VAL A 308 5.02 -19.89 8.12
C VAL A 308 6.30 -19.42 7.46
N ARG A 309 6.18 -18.82 6.30
CA ARG A 309 7.24 -18.10 5.63
C ARG A 309 6.85 -16.63 5.48
N LEU A 310 7.64 -15.74 6.08
CA LEU A 310 7.53 -14.31 5.83
C LEU A 310 8.16 -13.98 4.48
N GLU A 311 7.40 -13.34 3.60
CA GLU A 311 7.81 -13.01 2.24
C GLU A 311 7.42 -11.57 1.87
N ASN A 312 7.80 -11.18 0.65
CA ASN A 312 7.20 -10.04 -0.03
C ASN A 312 6.46 -10.52 -1.29
N PHE A 313 5.65 -9.64 -1.88
CA PHE A 313 4.83 -10.00 -3.05
C PHE A 313 5.67 -10.46 -4.25
N ALA A 314 6.84 -9.86 -4.49
CA ALA A 314 7.69 -10.22 -5.60
C ALA A 314 8.32 -11.61 -5.42
N SER A 315 8.77 -11.96 -4.21
CA SER A 315 9.30 -13.29 -3.91
C SER A 315 8.20 -14.35 -4.02
N PHE A 316 7.00 -14.06 -3.52
CA PHE A 316 5.86 -14.97 -3.65
C PHE A 316 5.48 -15.19 -5.13
N LEU A 317 5.37 -14.11 -5.91
CA LEU A 317 5.05 -14.19 -7.34
C LEU A 317 6.05 -15.02 -8.14
N ALA A 318 7.34 -14.96 -7.78
CA ALA A 318 8.40 -15.68 -8.48
C ALA A 318 8.25 -17.20 -8.39
N HIS A 319 7.69 -17.74 -7.30
CA HIS A 319 7.48 -19.19 -7.12
C HIS A 319 6.00 -19.62 -7.18
N SER A 320 5.07 -18.67 -7.24
CA SER A 320 3.63 -18.91 -7.30
C SER A 320 2.98 -17.91 -8.27
N PRO A 321 3.19 -18.12 -9.59
CA PRO A 321 2.59 -17.25 -10.60
C PRO A 321 1.06 -17.38 -10.59
N PRO A 322 0.33 -16.34 -11.05
CA PRO A 322 -1.12 -16.36 -11.10
C PRO A 322 -1.63 -17.37 -12.14
N GLU A 323 -2.55 -18.24 -11.75
CA GLU A 323 -3.20 -19.21 -12.63
C GLU A 323 -4.67 -18.86 -12.89
N GLU A 324 -5.36 -18.32 -11.88
CA GLU A 324 -6.76 -17.95 -11.96
C GLU A 324 -6.93 -16.58 -12.62
N LYS A 325 -7.88 -16.49 -13.56
CA LYS A 325 -8.25 -15.22 -14.18
C LYS A 325 -9.21 -14.48 -13.26
N VAL A 326 -9.01 -13.17 -13.18
CA VAL A 326 -9.85 -12.27 -12.40
C VAL A 326 -10.41 -11.15 -13.26
N SER A 327 -11.59 -10.65 -12.88
CA SER A 327 -12.25 -9.51 -13.53
C SER A 327 -12.33 -8.34 -12.55
N LEU A 328 -12.12 -7.11 -13.05
CA LEU A 328 -12.23 -5.91 -12.22
C LEU A 328 -13.68 -5.48 -11.98
N VAL A 329 -13.88 -4.86 -10.83
CA VAL A 329 -14.95 -3.90 -10.57
C VAL A 329 -14.34 -2.51 -10.80
N GLU A 330 -14.69 -1.85 -11.91
CA GLU A 330 -14.04 -0.61 -12.35
C GLU A 330 -15.01 0.51 -12.71
N PRO A 331 -14.63 1.79 -12.47
CA PRO A 331 -13.51 2.16 -11.62
C PRO A 331 -13.81 1.87 -10.16
N SER A 332 -12.81 1.50 -9.39
CA SER A 332 -12.97 1.21 -7.95
C SER A 332 -11.78 1.69 -7.13
N SER A 333 -11.95 1.78 -5.81
CA SER A 333 -10.91 2.13 -4.85
C SER A 333 -11.22 1.53 -3.48
N TRP A 334 -10.25 1.39 -2.60
CA TRP A 334 -10.47 0.80 -1.28
C TRP A 334 -11.31 1.67 -0.34
N SER A 335 -11.30 2.98 -0.52
CA SER A 335 -11.90 3.95 0.42
C SER A 335 -13.19 4.58 -0.07
N CYS A 336 -13.74 4.14 -1.22
CA CYS A 336 -15.00 4.66 -1.74
C CYS A 336 -15.87 3.53 -2.33
N SER A 337 -17.02 3.25 -1.69
CA SER A 337 -17.99 2.25 -2.21
C SER A 337 -18.66 2.65 -3.52
N HIS A 338 -18.47 3.89 -3.98
CA HIS A 338 -18.98 4.43 -5.24
C HIS A 338 -17.87 4.53 -6.31
N GLY A 339 -16.89 3.64 -6.25
CA GLY A 339 -15.77 3.63 -7.18
C GLY A 339 -14.71 4.68 -6.85
N VAL A 340 -14.64 5.77 -7.60
CA VAL A 340 -13.72 6.91 -7.39
C VAL A 340 -14.47 8.23 -7.18
N ASP A 341 -15.76 8.16 -6.91
CA ASP A 341 -16.63 9.34 -6.82
C ASP A 341 -16.28 10.29 -5.68
N ARG A 342 -15.65 9.79 -4.58
CA ARG A 342 -15.22 10.69 -3.49
C ARG A 342 -14.24 11.78 -3.93
N TRP A 343 -13.59 11.64 -5.09
CA TRP A 343 -12.69 12.65 -5.68
C TRP A 343 -13.36 13.46 -6.79
N ARG A 344 -14.64 13.22 -7.06
CA ARG A 344 -15.39 13.89 -8.15
C ARG A 344 -16.64 14.61 -7.67
N ARG A 345 -17.33 14.06 -6.65
CA ARG A 345 -18.63 14.57 -6.20
C ARG A 345 -18.92 14.23 -4.74
N ASP A 346 -20.01 14.74 -4.22
CA ASP A 346 -20.54 14.34 -2.92
C ASP A 346 -21.19 12.95 -3.02
N CYS A 347 -20.43 11.91 -2.77
CA CYS A 347 -20.91 10.53 -2.79
C CYS A 347 -21.37 10.03 -1.40
N GLY A 348 -21.29 10.88 -0.37
CA GLY A 348 -21.63 10.53 1.01
C GLY A 348 -20.54 9.77 1.79
N CYS A 349 -19.44 9.34 1.15
CA CYS A 349 -18.34 8.69 1.84
C CYS A 349 -17.60 9.68 2.74
N LYS A 350 -17.60 9.43 4.06
CA LYS A 350 -16.98 10.27 5.10
C LYS A 350 -16.12 9.41 6.02
N MET A 351 -15.01 9.97 6.51
CA MET A 351 -14.20 9.34 7.57
C MET A 351 -14.92 9.30 8.90
N ASP A 352 -15.67 10.38 9.21
CA ASP A 352 -16.51 10.49 10.40
C ASP A 352 -17.96 10.73 9.97
N PRO A 353 -18.82 9.71 10.01
CA PRO A 353 -20.23 9.82 9.61
C PRO A 353 -21.03 10.77 10.48
N SER A 354 -20.59 11.03 11.73
CA SER A 354 -21.29 11.92 12.69
C SER A 354 -21.17 13.41 12.33
N ARG A 355 -20.17 13.79 11.52
CA ARG A 355 -19.99 15.18 11.11
C ARG A 355 -21.00 15.60 10.06
N PRO A 356 -21.71 16.71 10.25
CA PRO A 356 -22.74 17.20 9.32
C PRO A 356 -22.16 17.85 8.05
N SER A 357 -20.88 17.58 7.72
CA SER A 357 -20.22 18.17 6.56
C SER A 357 -20.78 17.61 5.26
N GLN A 358 -21.07 18.47 4.30
CA GLN A 358 -21.37 18.13 2.92
C GLN A 358 -20.09 18.28 2.07
N GLN A 359 -20.06 17.60 0.94
CA GLN A 359 -18.88 17.58 0.04
C GLN A 359 -19.24 17.98 -1.40
N VAL A 360 -20.32 18.76 -1.55
CA VAL A 360 -20.81 19.26 -2.86
C VAL A 360 -19.76 20.08 -3.60
N TRP A 361 -18.87 20.76 -2.87
CA TRP A 361 -17.76 21.55 -3.41
C TRP A 361 -16.80 20.72 -4.29
N ARG A 362 -16.77 19.40 -4.11
CA ARG A 362 -15.87 18.50 -4.88
C ARG A 362 -16.18 18.53 -6.37
N THR A 363 -17.46 18.60 -6.76
CA THR A 363 -17.86 18.66 -8.17
C THR A 363 -17.28 19.91 -8.84
N GLY A 364 -17.56 21.09 -8.30
CA GLY A 364 -17.05 22.34 -8.87
C GLY A 364 -15.52 22.44 -8.88
N LEU A 365 -14.87 21.94 -7.81
CA LEU A 365 -13.39 21.88 -7.77
C LEU A 365 -12.86 20.95 -8.87
N ARG A 366 -13.45 19.77 -9.04
CA ARG A 366 -13.02 18.81 -10.07
C ARG A 366 -13.19 19.37 -11.47
N GLU A 367 -14.35 19.97 -11.78
CA GLU A 367 -14.62 20.61 -13.05
C GLU A 367 -13.62 21.74 -13.35
N ALA A 368 -13.30 22.56 -12.36
CA ALA A 368 -12.32 23.64 -12.48
C ALA A 368 -10.90 23.08 -12.77
N MET A 369 -10.52 22.00 -12.12
CA MET A 369 -9.21 21.36 -12.33
C MET A 369 -9.13 20.68 -13.70
N GLU A 370 -10.18 20.03 -14.16
CA GLU A 370 -10.24 19.43 -15.50
C GLU A 370 -10.14 20.51 -16.57
N TRP A 371 -10.91 21.60 -16.43
CA TRP A 371 -10.84 22.75 -17.33
C TRP A 371 -9.42 23.36 -17.38
N LEU A 372 -8.77 23.51 -16.21
CA LEU A 372 -7.40 24.03 -16.16
C LEU A 372 -6.40 23.07 -16.82
N ALA A 373 -6.52 21.76 -16.53
CA ALA A 373 -5.65 20.73 -17.09
C ALA A 373 -5.71 20.71 -18.63
N GLU A 374 -6.92 20.77 -19.22
CA GLU A 374 -7.10 20.84 -20.69
C GLU A 374 -6.36 22.03 -21.29
N ARG A 375 -6.44 23.21 -20.67
CA ARG A 375 -5.76 24.41 -21.15
C ARG A 375 -4.24 24.32 -21.01
N ILE A 376 -3.76 23.82 -19.89
CA ILE A 376 -2.31 23.61 -19.66
C ILE A 376 -1.79 22.59 -20.67
N HIS A 377 -2.51 21.49 -20.90
CA HIS A 377 -2.13 20.49 -21.90
C HIS A 377 -2.06 21.06 -23.31
N ALA A 378 -2.99 21.94 -23.70
CA ALA A 378 -2.97 22.59 -25.00
C ALA A 378 -1.75 23.52 -25.15
N VAL A 379 -1.48 24.38 -24.16
CA VAL A 379 -0.31 25.26 -24.16
C VAL A 379 0.98 24.43 -24.15
N TYR A 380 1.10 23.43 -23.29
CA TYR A 380 2.27 22.55 -23.25
C TYR A 380 2.53 21.87 -24.60
N SER A 381 1.48 21.37 -25.27
CA SER A 381 1.64 20.68 -26.55
C SER A 381 2.12 21.60 -27.64
N MET A 382 1.73 22.88 -27.63
CA MET A 382 2.21 23.89 -28.58
C MET A 382 3.68 24.27 -28.28
N GLU A 383 3.94 24.71 -27.05
CA GLU A 383 5.25 25.24 -26.67
C GLU A 383 6.34 24.13 -26.64
N ALA A 384 5.99 22.92 -26.21
CA ALA A 384 6.95 21.82 -26.15
C ALA A 384 7.42 21.36 -27.55
N GLN A 385 6.57 21.46 -28.57
CA GLN A 385 6.97 21.14 -29.93
C GLN A 385 8.04 22.10 -30.45
N ASP A 386 7.94 23.36 -30.10
CA ASP A 386 8.89 24.39 -30.53
C ASP A 386 10.20 24.37 -29.72
N LEU A 387 10.12 24.09 -28.40
CA LEU A 387 11.26 24.13 -27.50
C LEU A 387 12.06 22.83 -27.42
N LEU A 388 11.39 21.68 -27.51
CA LEU A 388 11.99 20.37 -27.32
C LEU A 388 12.22 19.60 -28.62
N GLY A 389 11.74 20.10 -29.76
CA GLY A 389 11.90 19.45 -31.06
C GLY A 389 11.42 18.00 -31.06
N GLU A 390 12.19 17.09 -31.65
CA GLU A 390 11.84 15.66 -31.72
C GLU A 390 11.80 14.94 -30.37
N ILE A 391 12.53 15.45 -29.36
CA ILE A 391 12.52 14.89 -28.01
C ILE A 391 11.16 15.06 -27.36
N GLY A 392 10.48 16.19 -27.59
CA GLY A 392 9.11 16.43 -27.13
C GLY A 392 8.07 15.53 -27.77
N ARG A 393 8.28 15.08 -29.00
CA ARG A 393 7.34 14.21 -29.74
C ARG A 393 7.34 12.76 -29.25
N ALA A 394 8.43 12.28 -28.66
CA ALA A 394 8.53 10.92 -28.13
C ALA A 394 7.72 10.71 -26.83
N HIS A 395 7.21 11.79 -26.22
CA HIS A 395 6.51 11.78 -24.94
C HIS A 395 5.09 12.39 -25.01
N VAL A 396 4.60 12.72 -26.20
CA VAL A 396 3.24 13.21 -26.43
C VAL A 396 2.28 12.08 -26.80
#